data_3438e3cf76a13382646753ca1b94b9b9
#
_entry.id   3438e3cf76a13382646753ca1b94b9b9
#
_cell.length_a   1.000
_cell.length_b   1.000
_cell.length_c   1.000
_cell.angle_alpha   90.00
_cell.angle_beta   90.00
_cell.angle_gamma   90.00
#
_symmetry.space_group_name_H-M   'P 1'
#
loop_
_entity.id
_entity.type
_entity.pdbx_description
1 polymer ?
#
loop_
_entity_poly.entity_id
_entity_poly.type
_entity_poly.pdbx_seq_one_letter_code
_entity_poly.pdbx_strand_id
1 'polypeptide(L)'
;MKHSTYYSLPSLVKAGKKKAHKKEVISFDLFDTLLIRRIHDPDLVKLPVARYIADLAKQQGIHKGWQTIQGWRDAIEREHRHETAKTFEDHEACYPSFMRELLQKVFGSSFDESLLQQVTEYELAMESSMLVPRQAL
;
A
#
# COMPACT_ATOMS: atom_id res chain seq x y z
N MET A 1 -18.48 -19.76 -3.54
CA MET A 1 -17.47 -20.44 -2.68
C MET A 1 -18.06 -20.72 -1.32
N LYS A 2 -17.80 -21.92 -0.71
CA LYS A 2 -18.18 -22.17 0.69
C LYS A 2 -17.08 -21.61 1.60
N HIS A 3 -17.42 -20.60 2.39
CA HIS A 3 -16.53 -20.05 3.40
C HIS A 3 -16.62 -20.90 4.68
N SER A 4 -15.47 -21.08 5.37
CA SER A 4 -15.40 -21.77 6.64
C SER A 4 -14.74 -20.87 7.65
N THR A 5 -15.36 -20.66 8.80
CA THR A 5 -14.84 -19.82 9.88
C THR A 5 -14.18 -20.70 10.95
N TYR A 6 -13.03 -20.28 11.44
CA TYR A 6 -12.27 -20.97 12.49
C TYR A 6 -12.00 -19.99 13.64
N TYR A 7 -12.23 -20.44 14.86
CA TYR A 7 -12.10 -19.60 16.07
C TYR A 7 -10.76 -19.79 16.79
N SER A 8 -9.86 -20.63 16.25
CA SER A 8 -8.51 -20.79 16.77
C SER A 8 -7.50 -21.03 15.67
N LEU A 9 -6.29 -20.50 15.83
CA LEU A 9 -5.20 -20.69 14.89
C LEU A 9 -4.86 -22.17 14.66
N PRO A 10 -4.76 -23.05 15.69
CA PRO A 10 -4.50 -24.47 15.47
C PRO A 10 -5.56 -25.17 14.60
N SER A 11 -6.85 -24.84 14.78
CA SER A 11 -7.91 -25.43 13.96
C SER A 11 -7.87 -24.93 12.51
N LEU A 12 -7.55 -23.64 12.29
CA LEU A 12 -7.35 -23.07 10.96
C LEU A 12 -6.17 -23.74 10.24
N VAL A 13 -5.01 -23.86 10.91
CA VAL A 13 -3.80 -24.50 10.35
C VAL A 13 -4.06 -25.95 10.00
N LYS A 14 -4.71 -26.72 10.89
CA LYS A 14 -5.06 -28.13 10.64
C LYS A 14 -5.98 -28.28 9.41
N ALA A 15 -6.99 -27.43 9.30
CA ALA A 15 -7.91 -27.43 8.16
C ALA A 15 -7.22 -26.99 6.85
N GLY A 16 -6.36 -25.98 6.94
CA GLY A 16 -5.52 -25.51 5.83
C GLY A 16 -4.62 -26.61 5.29
N LYS A 17 -3.83 -27.28 6.15
CA LYS A 17 -2.99 -28.42 5.78
C LYS A 17 -3.78 -29.52 5.07
N LYS A 18 -4.98 -29.87 5.60
CA LYS A 18 -5.85 -30.88 4.97
C LYS A 18 -6.32 -30.47 3.59
N LYS A 19 -6.68 -29.18 3.39
CA LYS A 19 -7.12 -28.68 2.09
C LYS A 19 -5.96 -28.55 1.10
N ALA A 20 -4.77 -28.18 1.59
CA ALA A 20 -3.57 -27.96 0.80
C ALA A 20 -2.99 -29.26 0.19
N HIS A 21 -3.15 -30.40 0.86
CA HIS A 21 -2.51 -31.68 0.52
C HIS A 21 -2.65 -32.14 -0.93
N LYS A 22 -3.70 -31.68 -1.64
CA LYS A 22 -3.99 -32.06 -3.04
C LYS A 22 -3.99 -30.84 -3.98
N LYS A 23 -3.31 -29.75 -3.63
CA LYS A 23 -3.25 -28.52 -4.41
C LYS A 23 -1.84 -28.27 -4.91
N GLU A 24 -1.71 -27.88 -6.16
CA GLU A 24 -0.45 -27.49 -6.78
C GLU A 24 -0.02 -26.09 -6.35
N VAL A 25 -1.00 -25.21 -6.09
CA VAL A 25 -0.79 -23.84 -5.68
C VAL A 25 -1.63 -23.51 -4.47
N ILE A 26 -1.02 -22.82 -3.49
CA ILE A 26 -1.68 -22.29 -2.30
C ILE A 26 -1.34 -20.81 -2.24
N SER A 27 -2.37 -19.96 -2.21
CA SER A 27 -2.23 -18.53 -2.04
C SER A 27 -2.65 -18.14 -0.62
N PHE A 28 -1.87 -17.28 0.00
CA PHE A 28 -2.19 -16.66 1.29
C PHE A 28 -2.34 -15.16 1.10
N ASP A 29 -3.31 -14.58 1.76
CA ASP A 29 -3.37 -13.16 1.95
C ASP A 29 -2.19 -12.71 2.85
N LEU A 30 -1.62 -11.54 2.56
CA LEU A 30 -0.42 -11.06 3.23
C LEU A 30 -0.75 -10.24 4.47
N PHE A 31 -1.50 -9.15 4.29
CA PHE A 31 -1.79 -8.21 5.36
C PHE A 31 -2.90 -8.74 6.28
N ASP A 32 -2.72 -8.53 7.57
CA ASP A 32 -3.60 -9.02 8.65
C ASP A 32 -3.78 -10.56 8.68
N THR A 33 -3.13 -11.26 7.76
CA THR A 33 -3.06 -12.73 7.69
C THR A 33 -1.66 -13.24 8.08
N LEU A 34 -0.62 -12.92 7.33
CA LEU A 34 0.78 -13.30 7.60
C LEU A 34 1.56 -12.17 8.30
N LEU A 35 1.23 -10.94 8.00
CA LEU A 35 1.78 -9.75 8.62
C LEU A 35 0.67 -9.01 9.37
N ILE A 36 1.02 -8.45 10.52
CA ILE A 36 0.13 -7.62 11.34
C ILE A 36 0.65 -6.19 11.29
N ARG A 37 -0.24 -5.22 11.07
CA ARG A 37 0.09 -3.81 11.21
C ARG A 37 0.07 -3.39 12.67
N ARG A 38 1.07 -2.59 13.06
CA ARG A 38 1.12 -1.94 14.38
C ARG A 38 0.15 -0.76 14.49
N ILE A 39 -0.39 -0.32 13.37
CA ILE A 39 -1.36 0.78 13.28
C ILE A 39 -2.74 0.22 12.93
N HIS A 40 -3.77 0.84 13.50
CA HIS A 40 -5.14 0.41 13.27
C HIS A 40 -5.66 0.80 11.87
N ASP A 41 -5.27 1.99 11.40
CA ASP A 41 -5.66 2.52 10.11
C ASP A 41 -4.44 2.52 9.16
N PRO A 42 -4.42 1.69 8.12
CA PRO A 42 -3.32 1.63 7.16
C PRO A 42 -3.09 2.95 6.41
N ASP A 43 -4.12 3.79 6.26
CA ASP A 43 -3.99 5.08 5.58
C ASP A 43 -3.13 6.09 6.35
N LEU A 44 -2.88 5.85 7.65
CA LEU A 44 -1.98 6.69 8.43
C LEU A 44 -0.54 6.68 7.92
N VAL A 45 -0.10 5.65 7.18
CA VAL A 45 1.22 5.63 6.53
C VAL A 45 1.34 6.71 5.45
N LYS A 46 0.24 7.08 4.82
CA LYS A 46 0.22 8.10 3.76
C LYS A 46 0.59 9.49 4.27
N LEU A 47 0.29 9.81 5.55
CA LEU A 47 0.55 11.13 6.13
C LEU A 47 2.05 11.50 6.18
N PRO A 48 2.95 10.67 6.75
CA PRO A 48 4.38 10.95 6.71
C PRO A 48 4.93 11.02 5.28
N VAL A 49 4.40 10.23 4.35
CA VAL A 49 4.80 10.28 2.94
C VAL A 49 4.41 11.62 2.31
N ALA A 50 3.18 12.11 2.53
CA ALA A 50 2.76 13.42 2.04
C ALA A 50 3.60 14.57 2.62
N ARG A 51 4.00 14.48 3.89
CA ARG A 51 4.92 15.45 4.53
C ARG A 51 6.30 15.39 3.91
N TYR A 52 6.83 14.19 3.69
CA TYR A 52 8.12 14.01 3.03
C TYR A 52 8.15 14.62 1.63
N ILE A 53 7.09 14.37 0.83
CA ILE A 53 6.95 15.00 -0.51
C ILE A 53 6.89 16.53 -0.40
N ALA A 54 6.18 17.07 0.59
CA ALA A 54 6.11 18.52 0.82
C ALA A 54 7.48 19.12 1.18
N ASP A 55 8.28 18.41 1.97
CA ASP A 55 9.63 18.84 2.35
C ASP A 55 10.59 18.82 1.14
N LEU A 56 10.52 17.79 0.30
CA LEU A 56 11.27 17.73 -0.96
C LEU A 56 10.87 18.87 -1.91
N ALA A 57 9.57 19.13 -2.06
CA ALA A 57 9.05 20.22 -2.86
C ALA A 57 9.55 21.60 -2.36
N LYS A 58 9.53 21.80 -1.05
CA LYS A 58 10.05 23.02 -0.41
C LYS A 58 11.54 23.24 -0.70
N GLN A 59 12.36 22.19 -0.72
CA GLN A 59 13.79 22.27 -1.06
C GLN A 59 14.01 22.77 -2.50
N GLN A 60 13.04 22.56 -3.39
CA GLN A 60 13.05 23.04 -4.76
C GLN A 60 12.29 24.37 -4.96
N GLY A 61 11.92 25.04 -3.86
CA GLY A 61 11.18 26.31 -3.91
C GLY A 61 9.68 26.16 -4.19
N ILE A 62 9.14 24.93 -4.17
CA ILE A 62 7.73 24.64 -4.41
C ILE A 62 7.01 24.62 -3.06
N HIS A 63 6.14 25.59 -2.83
CA HIS A 63 5.39 25.74 -1.58
C HIS A 63 4.01 25.10 -1.67
N LYS A 64 3.92 23.81 -1.38
CA LYS A 64 2.66 23.05 -1.28
C LYS A 64 2.53 22.44 0.10
N GLY A 65 1.37 22.65 0.74
CA GLY A 65 1.08 22.00 2.03
C GLY A 65 0.88 20.50 1.87
N TRP A 66 1.33 19.73 2.85
CA TRP A 66 1.18 18.27 2.85
C TRP A 66 -0.31 17.82 2.76
N GLN A 67 -1.24 18.60 3.33
CA GLN A 67 -2.68 18.32 3.24
C GLN A 67 -3.17 18.35 1.78
N THR A 68 -2.68 19.31 0.99
CA THR A 68 -2.99 19.41 -0.44
C THR A 68 -2.43 18.21 -1.20
N ILE A 69 -1.19 17.82 -0.89
CA ILE A 69 -0.51 16.67 -1.52
C ILE A 69 -1.25 15.38 -1.17
N GLN A 70 -1.66 15.21 0.10
CA GLN A 70 -2.46 14.08 0.54
C GLN A 70 -3.80 14.01 -0.20
N GLY A 71 -4.52 15.13 -0.29
CA GLY A 71 -5.78 15.18 -1.02
C GLY A 71 -5.64 14.86 -2.52
N TRP A 72 -4.53 15.29 -3.16
CA TRP A 72 -4.24 14.90 -4.52
C TRP A 72 -3.92 13.41 -4.65
N ARG A 73 -3.13 12.85 -3.73
CA ARG A 73 -2.85 11.42 -3.67
C ARG A 73 -4.13 10.60 -3.60
N ASP A 74 -5.01 10.92 -2.66
CA ASP A 74 -6.27 10.18 -2.46
C ASP A 74 -7.19 10.26 -3.70
N ALA A 75 -7.20 11.40 -4.38
CA ALA A 75 -7.99 11.58 -5.60
C ALA A 75 -7.42 10.75 -6.76
N ILE A 76 -6.10 10.83 -7.02
CA ILE A 76 -5.42 10.12 -8.09
C ILE A 76 -5.49 8.61 -7.86
N GLU A 77 -5.19 8.14 -6.65
CA GLU A 77 -5.26 6.72 -6.30
C GLU A 77 -6.68 6.16 -6.50
N ARG A 78 -7.71 6.91 -6.13
CA ARG A 78 -9.11 6.53 -6.33
C ARG A 78 -9.47 6.43 -7.81
N GLU A 79 -8.99 7.35 -8.63
CA GLU A 79 -9.21 7.33 -10.08
C GLU A 79 -8.55 6.13 -10.72
N HIS A 80 -7.29 5.84 -10.37
CA HIS A 80 -6.59 4.64 -10.84
C HIS A 80 -7.30 3.35 -10.44
N ARG A 81 -7.81 3.25 -9.20
CA ARG A 81 -8.62 2.10 -8.77
C ARG A 81 -9.91 1.98 -9.58
N HIS A 82 -10.57 3.10 -9.85
CA HIS A 82 -11.78 3.09 -10.67
C HIS A 82 -11.51 2.64 -12.10
N GLU A 83 -10.42 3.07 -12.71
CA GLU A 83 -10.02 2.64 -14.05
C GLU A 83 -9.65 1.14 -14.07
N THR A 84 -8.87 0.67 -13.10
CA THR A 84 -8.49 -0.74 -12.97
C THR A 84 -9.73 -1.63 -12.79
N ALA A 85 -10.72 -1.18 -12.03
CA ALA A 85 -11.97 -1.90 -11.79
C ALA A 85 -12.79 -2.19 -13.07
N LYS A 86 -12.54 -1.47 -14.16
CA LYS A 86 -13.19 -1.74 -15.45
C LYS A 86 -12.64 -2.99 -16.14
N THR A 87 -11.43 -3.42 -15.75
CA THR A 87 -10.68 -4.49 -16.43
C THR A 87 -10.33 -5.66 -15.51
N PHE A 88 -10.15 -5.40 -14.21
CA PHE A 88 -9.70 -6.38 -13.22
C PHE A 88 -10.63 -6.39 -12.00
N GLU A 89 -10.85 -7.59 -11.43
CA GLU A 89 -11.70 -7.75 -10.23
C GLU A 89 -11.05 -7.25 -8.93
N ASP A 90 -9.73 -7.07 -8.89
CA ASP A 90 -8.98 -6.68 -7.69
C ASP A 90 -9.12 -5.20 -7.31
N HIS A 91 -9.50 -4.35 -8.27
CA HIS A 91 -9.70 -2.91 -8.08
C HIS A 91 -8.47 -2.17 -7.51
N GLU A 92 -7.26 -2.72 -7.68
CA GLU A 92 -6.06 -2.14 -7.11
C GLU A 92 -5.43 -1.10 -8.03
N ALA A 93 -4.91 -0.02 -7.44
CA ALA A 93 -4.13 0.98 -8.15
C ALA A 93 -2.67 0.55 -8.28
N CYS A 94 -2.10 0.70 -9.48
CA CYS A 94 -0.67 0.46 -9.69
C CYS A 94 0.14 1.59 -9.03
N TYR A 95 0.83 1.27 -7.92
CA TYR A 95 1.58 2.25 -7.13
C TYR A 95 2.54 3.12 -7.95
N PRO A 96 3.45 2.58 -8.79
CA PRO A 96 4.35 3.42 -9.57
C PRO A 96 3.63 4.39 -10.52
N SER A 97 2.46 4.00 -11.01
CA SER A 97 1.69 4.82 -11.96
C SER A 97 1.04 6.01 -11.27
N PHE A 98 0.27 5.77 -10.21
CA PHE A 98 -0.40 6.87 -9.52
C PHE A 98 0.57 7.78 -8.75
N MET A 99 1.66 7.22 -8.21
CA MET A 99 2.66 8.02 -7.51
C MET A 99 3.45 8.90 -8.48
N ARG A 100 3.79 8.41 -9.67
CA ARG A 100 4.40 9.22 -10.73
C ARG A 100 3.50 10.40 -11.11
N GLU A 101 2.21 10.16 -11.31
CA GLU A 101 1.23 11.22 -11.62
C GLU A 101 1.16 12.26 -10.49
N LEU A 102 1.12 11.81 -9.24
CA LEU A 102 1.15 12.72 -8.08
C LEU A 102 2.42 13.59 -8.09
N LEU A 103 3.59 12.97 -8.26
CA LEU A 103 4.86 13.70 -8.24
C LEU A 103 4.99 14.65 -9.42
N GLN A 104 4.54 14.27 -10.60
CA GLN A 104 4.46 15.18 -11.77
C GLN A 104 3.54 16.37 -11.47
N LYS A 105 2.42 16.16 -10.80
CA LYS A 105 1.51 17.23 -10.38
C LYS A 105 2.12 18.17 -9.34
N VAL A 106 2.95 17.64 -8.42
CA VAL A 106 3.63 18.45 -7.39
C VAL A 106 4.80 19.23 -7.96
N PHE A 107 5.69 18.56 -8.70
CA PHE A 107 6.99 19.07 -9.14
C PHE A 107 6.98 19.66 -10.54
N GLY A 108 5.98 19.37 -11.37
CA GLY A 108 5.89 19.86 -12.74
C GLY A 108 7.13 19.50 -13.56
N SER A 109 7.77 20.51 -14.14
CA SER A 109 9.00 20.34 -14.94
C SER A 109 10.24 19.91 -14.14
N SER A 110 10.19 20.00 -12.81
CA SER A 110 11.28 19.55 -11.92
C SER A 110 11.14 18.08 -11.53
N PHE A 111 10.11 17.37 -12.01
CA PHE A 111 9.96 15.94 -11.77
C PHE A 111 11.01 15.16 -12.56
N ASP A 112 11.61 14.16 -11.87
CA ASP A 112 12.40 13.09 -12.48
C ASP A 112 12.14 11.73 -11.82
N GLU A 113 12.61 10.65 -12.42
CA GLU A 113 12.40 9.30 -11.90
C GLU A 113 13.16 9.04 -10.60
N SER A 114 14.18 9.82 -10.27
CA SER A 114 14.90 9.70 -8.98
C SER A 114 14.03 10.15 -7.82
N LEU A 115 13.16 11.14 -8.02
CA LEU A 115 12.15 11.54 -7.03
C LEU A 115 11.14 10.41 -6.76
N LEU A 116 10.68 9.72 -7.82
CA LEU A 116 9.79 8.57 -7.67
C LEU A 116 10.46 7.46 -6.87
N GLN A 117 11.71 7.13 -7.19
CA GLN A 117 12.47 6.13 -6.46
C GLN A 117 12.63 6.52 -4.99
N GLN A 118 13.05 7.75 -4.71
CA GLN A 118 13.27 8.27 -3.37
C GLN A 118 12.00 8.23 -2.50
N VAL A 119 10.86 8.65 -3.05
CA VAL A 119 9.58 8.60 -2.35
C VAL A 119 9.12 7.16 -2.14
N THR A 120 9.32 6.28 -3.13
CA THR A 120 8.99 4.85 -3.02
C THR A 120 9.80 4.18 -1.90
N GLU A 121 11.11 4.41 -1.85
CA GLU A 121 11.98 3.87 -0.80
C GLU A 121 11.57 4.37 0.59
N TYR A 122 11.23 5.66 0.71
CA TYR A 122 10.73 6.21 1.97
C TYR A 122 9.42 5.54 2.40
N GLU A 123 8.44 5.38 1.50
CA GLU A 123 7.16 4.75 1.81
C GLU A 123 7.32 3.28 2.20
N LEU A 124 8.16 2.53 1.46
CA LEU A 124 8.47 1.14 1.80
C LEU A 124 9.14 1.01 3.17
N ALA A 125 10.03 1.94 3.53
CA ALA A 125 10.65 1.96 4.85
C ALA A 125 9.62 2.23 5.95
N MET A 126 8.70 3.16 5.72
CA MET A 126 7.60 3.46 6.66
C MET A 126 6.67 2.25 6.83
N GLU A 127 6.20 1.66 5.73
CA GLU A 127 5.37 0.43 5.77
C GLU A 127 6.08 -0.70 6.51
N SER A 128 7.33 -0.98 6.18
CA SER A 128 8.13 -2.04 6.80
C SER A 128 8.28 -1.83 8.31
N SER A 129 8.44 -0.59 8.77
CA SER A 129 8.56 -0.27 10.21
C SER A 129 7.28 -0.56 11.00
N MET A 130 6.15 -0.57 10.33
CA MET A 130 4.82 -0.77 10.92
C MET A 130 4.32 -2.21 10.83
N LEU A 131 5.06 -3.10 10.15
CA LEU A 131 4.70 -4.49 9.97
C LEU A 131 5.44 -5.39 10.96
N VAL A 132 4.76 -6.39 11.46
CA VAL A 132 5.35 -7.49 12.22
C VAL A 132 4.85 -8.82 11.68
N PRO A 133 5.73 -9.83 11.56
CA PRO A 133 5.29 -11.17 11.21
C PRO A 133 4.32 -11.71 12.27
N ARG A 134 3.24 -12.32 11.84
CA ARG A 134 2.38 -13.08 12.75
C ARG A 134 3.14 -14.34 13.16
N GLN A 135 3.60 -14.38 14.38
CA GLN A 135 4.19 -15.61 14.94
C GLN A 135 3.09 -16.66 15.09
N ALA A 136 3.31 -17.84 14.55
CA ALA A 136 2.52 -18.99 14.87
C ALA A 136 2.84 -19.35 16.33
N LEU A 137 1.84 -19.25 17.20
CA LEU A 137 1.90 -19.73 18.57
C LEU A 137 1.92 -21.25 18.60
#